data_97c44c86e0903cdd93c19256c4cebde1
#
_entry.id   97c44c86e0903cdd93c19256c4cebde1
#
_cell.length_a   1.000
_cell.length_b   1.000
_cell.length_c   1.000
_cell.angle_alpha   90.00
_cell.angle_beta   90.00
_cell.angle_gamma   90.00
#
_symmetry.space_group_name_H-M   'P 1'
#
loop_
_entity.id
_entity.type
_entity.pdbx_description
1 polymer ?
#
loop_
_entity_poly.entity_id
_entity_poly.type
_entity_poly.pdbx_seq_one_letter_code
_entity_poly.pdbx_strand_id
1 'polypeptide(L)'
;MKLIKVKMGLRVFAIAGLMAAGGWAQNSTTTNTGDIRTDTRDIRQDRRDVRKDVRDRKADNRDIRQDRRDVRSDRSQLRRDNAKYGANSPQSKAQRRDIRADKRDIHHDVKDRNQDRRDIHQDRKGLRQDRRDRRQDVAKKS
;
A
#
# COMPACT_ATOMS: atom_id res chain seq x y z
N MET A 1 27.09 -8.91 -1.23
CA MET A 1 26.00 -9.53 -0.43
C MET A 1 24.86 -8.54 -0.36
N LYS A 2 23.85 -8.67 -1.24
CA LYS A 2 22.64 -7.81 -1.20
C LYS A 2 21.69 -8.37 -0.15
N LEU A 3 21.38 -7.61 0.88
CA LEU A 3 20.40 -7.95 1.90
C LEU A 3 19.01 -7.99 1.25
N ILE A 4 18.42 -9.17 1.19
CA ILE A 4 17.03 -9.37 0.77
C ILE A 4 16.14 -8.76 1.87
N LYS A 5 15.59 -7.58 1.61
CA LYS A 5 14.55 -6.99 2.45
C LYS A 5 13.25 -7.72 2.19
N VAL A 6 12.96 -8.73 3.00
CA VAL A 6 11.65 -9.37 3.04
C VAL A 6 10.67 -8.39 3.67
N LYS A 7 9.91 -7.69 2.84
CA LYS A 7 8.75 -6.91 3.30
C LYS A 7 7.58 -7.88 3.52
N MET A 8 7.47 -8.40 4.74
CA MET A 8 6.33 -9.20 5.18
C MET A 8 5.17 -8.25 5.53
N GLY A 9 4.37 -7.93 4.54
CA GLY A 9 3.14 -7.14 4.70
C GLY A 9 1.92 -8.05 4.81
N LEU A 10 1.73 -8.69 5.96
CA LEU A 10 0.50 -9.42 6.24
C LEU A 10 -0.57 -8.40 6.68
N ARG A 11 -1.39 -7.93 5.76
CA ARG A 11 -2.58 -7.12 6.06
C ARG A 11 -3.77 -8.06 6.25
N VAL A 12 -4.10 -8.37 7.49
CA VAL A 12 -5.34 -9.06 7.84
C VAL A 12 -6.43 -7.99 7.99
N PHE A 13 -7.30 -7.88 6.98
CA PHE A 13 -8.55 -7.12 7.13
C PHE A 13 -9.56 -8.00 7.85
N ALA A 14 -9.77 -7.75 9.12
CA ALA A 14 -10.90 -8.30 9.85
C ALA A 14 -12.14 -7.47 9.53
N ILE A 15 -12.96 -7.92 8.58
CA ILE A 15 -14.32 -7.42 8.40
C ILE A 15 -15.18 -8.11 9.47
N ALA A 16 -15.37 -7.44 10.58
CA ALA A 16 -16.36 -7.85 11.58
C ALA A 16 -17.75 -7.36 11.13
N GLY A 17 -18.48 -8.21 10.42
CA GLY A 17 -19.90 -8.03 10.21
C GLY A 17 -20.66 -8.33 11.50
N LEU A 18 -21.20 -7.31 12.17
CA LEU A 18 -22.12 -7.47 13.27
C LEU A 18 -23.55 -7.15 12.80
N MET A 19 -24.29 -8.19 12.47
CA MET A 19 -25.75 -8.14 12.38
C MET A 19 -26.31 -8.40 13.78
N ALA A 20 -26.89 -7.40 14.40
CA ALA A 20 -27.78 -7.59 15.55
C ALA A 20 -29.07 -6.81 15.29
N ALA A 21 -30.10 -7.56 14.94
CA ALA A 21 -31.47 -7.10 14.98
C ALA A 21 -31.99 -7.20 16.41
N GLY A 22 -32.73 -6.22 16.88
CA GLY A 22 -33.65 -6.40 18.00
C GLY A 22 -33.64 -5.32 19.05
N GLY A 23 -34.52 -4.36 18.91
CA GLY A 23 -35.43 -3.87 19.91
C GLY A 23 -34.97 -3.03 21.10
N TRP A 24 -35.75 -2.02 21.34
CA TRP A 24 -35.98 -1.18 22.51
C TRP A 24 -35.40 0.24 22.40
N ALA A 25 -36.34 1.12 22.11
CA ALA A 25 -36.18 2.57 22.28
C ALA A 25 -35.95 2.89 23.77
N GLN A 26 -34.73 3.34 24.09
CA GLN A 26 -34.47 4.17 25.26
C GLN A 26 -33.10 4.85 25.15
N ASN A 27 -33.10 6.16 25.34
CA ASN A 27 -31.98 7.05 25.56
C ASN A 27 -31.17 7.47 24.31
N SER A 28 -31.76 8.28 23.44
CA SER A 28 -31.17 8.83 22.22
C SER A 28 -30.01 9.82 22.43
N THR A 29 -29.76 10.28 23.65
CA THR A 29 -28.70 11.27 23.95
C THR A 29 -27.33 10.66 24.24
N THR A 30 -27.28 9.45 24.83
CA THR A 30 -26.02 8.78 25.17
C THR A 30 -25.40 8.08 23.97
N THR A 31 -26.21 7.50 23.09
CA THR A 31 -25.77 6.85 21.85
C THR A 31 -25.10 7.82 20.91
N ASN A 32 -25.67 8.99 20.71
CA ASN A 32 -25.20 9.98 19.75
C ASN A 32 -23.81 10.57 20.13
N THR A 33 -23.49 10.68 21.42
CA THR A 33 -22.16 11.13 21.87
C THR A 33 -21.10 10.02 21.68
N GLY A 34 -21.50 8.75 21.81
CA GLY A 34 -20.68 7.58 21.52
C GLY A 34 -20.31 7.54 20.03
N ASP A 35 -21.29 7.71 19.17
CA ASP A 35 -21.12 7.66 17.71
C ASP A 35 -20.18 8.77 17.20
N ILE A 36 -20.34 10.01 17.66
CA ILE A 36 -19.45 11.13 17.32
C ILE A 36 -17.98 10.87 17.76
N ARG A 37 -17.80 10.22 18.91
CA ARG A 37 -16.44 9.85 19.38
C ARG A 37 -15.84 8.75 18.53
N THR A 38 -16.64 7.77 18.15
CA THR A 38 -16.23 6.66 17.27
C THR A 38 -15.83 7.20 15.91
N ASP A 39 -16.70 7.96 15.24
CA ASP A 39 -16.44 8.58 13.95
C ASP A 39 -15.16 9.45 13.98
N THR A 40 -14.96 10.18 15.09
CA THR A 40 -13.75 10.99 15.24
C THR A 40 -12.48 10.13 15.32
N ARG A 41 -12.57 8.96 15.95
CA ARG A 41 -11.46 8.01 16.04
C ARG A 41 -11.18 7.39 14.68
N ASP A 42 -12.22 6.97 13.96
CA ASP A 42 -12.14 6.35 12.66
C ASP A 42 -11.57 7.32 11.62
N ILE A 43 -12.04 8.56 11.59
CA ILE A 43 -11.46 9.64 10.76
C ILE A 43 -9.97 9.85 11.05
N ARG A 44 -9.55 9.74 12.32
CA ARG A 44 -8.12 9.86 12.67
C ARG A 44 -7.31 8.65 12.21
N GLN A 45 -7.88 7.47 12.31
CA GLN A 45 -7.27 6.22 11.86
C GLN A 45 -7.08 6.26 10.34
N ASP A 46 -8.13 6.48 9.58
CA ASP A 46 -8.10 6.56 8.11
C ASP A 46 -7.11 7.60 7.59
N ARG A 47 -7.02 8.74 8.28
CA ARG A 47 -5.98 9.73 7.93
C ARG A 47 -4.57 9.23 8.13
N ARG A 48 -4.32 8.38 9.12
CA ARG A 48 -3.00 7.76 9.33
C ARG A 48 -2.71 6.76 8.24
N ASP A 49 -3.71 5.95 7.89
CA ASP A 49 -3.59 4.91 6.88
C ASP A 49 -3.35 5.52 5.50
N VAL A 50 -4.12 6.53 5.09
CA VAL A 50 -3.85 7.30 3.86
C VAL A 50 -2.44 7.89 3.84
N ARG A 51 -1.95 8.43 4.97
CA ARG A 51 -0.58 8.97 5.02
C ARG A 51 0.47 7.89 4.88
N LYS A 52 0.23 6.72 5.46
CA LYS A 52 1.11 5.56 5.35
C LYS A 52 1.19 5.08 3.91
N ASP A 53 0.05 4.83 3.27
CA ASP A 53 -0.02 4.35 1.90
C ASP A 53 0.59 5.35 0.89
N VAL A 54 0.43 6.66 1.13
CA VAL A 54 1.11 7.67 0.32
C VAL A 54 2.63 7.61 0.48
N ARG A 55 3.15 7.28 1.68
CA ARG A 55 4.60 7.11 1.88
C ARG A 55 5.11 5.84 1.21
N ASP A 56 4.38 4.75 1.37
CA ASP A 56 4.72 3.45 0.77
C ASP A 56 4.75 3.56 -0.75
N ARG A 57 3.73 4.15 -1.37
CA ARG A 57 3.73 4.44 -2.80
C ARG A 57 4.90 5.31 -3.26
N LYS A 58 5.34 6.28 -2.43
CA LYS A 58 6.52 7.08 -2.75
C LYS A 58 7.81 6.27 -2.67
N ALA A 59 7.90 5.33 -1.72
CA ALA A 59 9.02 4.42 -1.61
C ALA A 59 9.09 3.50 -2.83
N ASP A 60 7.98 2.85 -3.19
CA ASP A 60 7.91 1.97 -4.37
C ASP A 60 8.31 2.70 -5.67
N ASN A 61 7.87 3.96 -5.82
CA ASN A 61 8.28 4.75 -6.98
C ASN A 61 9.79 5.05 -7.02
N ARG A 62 10.46 5.15 -5.86
CA ARG A 62 11.92 5.30 -5.80
C ARG A 62 12.61 3.99 -6.13
N ASP A 63 12.12 2.90 -5.55
CA ASP A 63 12.66 1.57 -5.73
C ASP A 63 12.54 1.15 -7.22
N ILE A 64 11.38 1.32 -7.85
CA ILE A 64 11.18 1.13 -9.29
C ILE A 64 12.17 1.94 -10.15
N ARG A 65 12.45 3.19 -9.76
CA ARG A 65 13.40 4.03 -10.51
C ARG A 65 14.83 3.56 -10.34
N GLN A 66 15.18 3.06 -9.16
CA GLN A 66 16.48 2.51 -8.85
C GLN A 66 16.71 1.22 -9.64
N ASP A 67 15.80 0.26 -9.54
CA ASP A 67 15.89 -1.03 -10.24
C ASP A 67 15.94 -0.87 -11.77
N ARG A 68 15.18 0.10 -12.30
CA ARG A 68 15.27 0.41 -13.74
C ARG A 68 16.64 0.95 -14.14
N ARG A 69 17.34 1.66 -13.25
CA ARG A 69 18.73 2.10 -13.51
C ARG A 69 19.67 0.91 -13.45
N ASP A 70 19.48 0.04 -12.44
CA ASP A 70 20.28 -1.15 -12.25
C ASP A 70 20.14 -2.10 -13.44
N VAL A 71 18.92 -2.37 -13.91
CA VAL A 71 18.69 -3.15 -15.14
C VAL A 71 19.39 -2.56 -16.38
N ARG A 72 19.43 -1.21 -16.51
CA ARG A 72 20.17 -0.58 -17.64
C ARG A 72 21.67 -0.77 -17.54
N SER A 73 22.22 -0.61 -16.33
CA SER A 73 23.62 -0.84 -16.02
C SER A 73 23.99 -2.29 -16.32
N ASP A 74 23.22 -3.22 -15.80
CA ASP A 74 23.43 -4.65 -15.95
C ASP A 74 23.35 -5.11 -17.41
N ARG A 75 22.43 -4.53 -18.20
CA ARG A 75 22.39 -4.78 -19.65
C ARG A 75 23.65 -4.27 -20.35
N SER A 76 24.22 -3.16 -19.90
CA SER A 76 25.46 -2.64 -20.45
C SER A 76 26.63 -3.54 -20.07
N GLN A 77 26.67 -4.02 -18.82
CA GLN A 77 27.66 -4.99 -18.37
C GLN A 77 27.54 -6.30 -19.14
N LEU A 78 26.33 -6.82 -19.29
CA LEU A 78 26.09 -8.05 -20.07
C LEU A 78 26.62 -7.95 -21.52
N ARG A 79 26.46 -6.78 -22.16
CA ARG A 79 27.04 -6.58 -23.51
C ARG A 79 28.55 -6.66 -23.51
N ARG A 80 29.21 -6.06 -22.49
CA ARG A 80 30.67 -6.14 -22.34
C ARG A 80 31.13 -7.58 -22.05
N ASP A 81 30.41 -8.26 -21.17
CA ASP A 81 30.74 -9.64 -20.80
C ASP A 81 30.54 -10.61 -21.97
N ASN A 82 29.49 -10.43 -22.75
CA ASN A 82 29.25 -11.21 -23.97
C ASN A 82 30.37 -10.98 -25.01
N ALA A 83 30.84 -9.75 -25.18
CA ALA A 83 31.94 -9.44 -26.10
C ALA A 83 33.27 -10.02 -25.63
N LYS A 84 33.54 -10.02 -24.32
CA LYS A 84 34.83 -10.44 -23.75
C LYS A 84 34.92 -11.94 -23.51
N TYR A 85 33.85 -12.56 -23.01
CA TYR A 85 33.83 -13.94 -22.52
C TYR A 85 32.90 -14.86 -23.31
N GLY A 86 32.11 -14.28 -24.23
CA GLY A 86 31.08 -15.01 -24.95
C GLY A 86 29.73 -15.06 -24.22
N ALA A 87 28.66 -15.21 -25.00
CA ALA A 87 27.29 -15.18 -24.47
C ALA A 87 26.97 -16.35 -23.50
N ASN A 88 27.67 -17.47 -23.62
CA ASN A 88 27.44 -18.64 -22.78
C ASN A 88 28.36 -18.74 -21.57
N SER A 89 29.22 -17.75 -21.35
CA SER A 89 30.12 -17.69 -20.22
C SER A 89 29.40 -17.68 -18.87
N PRO A 90 30.04 -18.14 -17.79
CA PRO A 90 29.44 -18.06 -16.44
C PRO A 90 29.09 -16.63 -16.04
N GLN A 91 29.91 -15.64 -16.43
CA GLN A 91 29.72 -14.21 -16.17
C GLN A 91 28.45 -13.71 -16.86
N SER A 92 28.31 -13.98 -18.16
CA SER A 92 27.11 -13.60 -18.92
C SER A 92 25.84 -14.29 -18.40
N LYS A 93 25.93 -15.53 -17.94
CA LYS A 93 24.81 -16.24 -17.32
C LYS A 93 24.41 -15.65 -15.98
N ALA A 94 25.40 -15.27 -15.13
CA ALA A 94 25.15 -14.61 -13.86
C ALA A 94 24.42 -13.28 -14.09
N GLN A 95 24.95 -12.43 -14.96
CA GLN A 95 24.37 -11.13 -15.28
C GLN A 95 22.93 -11.22 -15.82
N ARG A 96 22.61 -12.26 -16.62
CA ARG A 96 21.23 -12.51 -17.06
C ARG A 96 20.30 -12.94 -15.94
N ARG A 97 20.82 -13.62 -14.90
CA ARG A 97 20.02 -13.98 -13.72
C ARG A 97 19.69 -12.73 -12.91
N ASP A 98 20.67 -11.84 -12.72
CA ASP A 98 20.48 -10.58 -11.99
C ASP A 98 19.45 -9.69 -12.68
N ILE A 99 19.60 -9.47 -14.01
CA ILE A 99 18.58 -8.73 -14.81
C ILE A 99 17.18 -9.35 -14.68
N ARG A 100 17.06 -10.67 -14.58
CA ARG A 100 15.76 -11.32 -14.41
C ARG A 100 15.21 -11.14 -13.00
N ALA A 101 16.06 -11.11 -11.99
CA ALA A 101 15.68 -10.83 -10.62
C ALA A 101 15.14 -9.39 -10.50
N ASP A 102 15.93 -8.40 -10.92
CA ASP A 102 15.52 -7.00 -10.89
C ASP A 102 14.22 -6.72 -11.64
N LYS A 103 14.01 -7.40 -12.78
CA LYS A 103 12.74 -7.28 -13.51
C LYS A 103 11.55 -7.84 -12.73
N ARG A 104 11.74 -8.92 -11.95
CA ARG A 104 10.68 -9.45 -11.10
C ARG A 104 10.38 -8.49 -9.96
N ASP A 105 11.42 -7.89 -9.38
CA ASP A 105 11.28 -6.94 -8.29
C ASP A 105 10.54 -5.68 -8.76
N ILE A 106 10.91 -5.14 -9.93
CA ILE A 106 10.16 -4.05 -10.58
C ILE A 106 8.68 -4.42 -10.79
N HIS A 107 8.40 -5.65 -11.23
CA HIS A 107 7.01 -6.08 -11.46
C HIS A 107 6.22 -6.15 -10.15
N HIS A 108 6.85 -6.62 -9.07
CA HIS A 108 6.27 -6.68 -7.74
C HIS A 108 5.97 -5.26 -7.21
N ASP A 109 6.95 -4.37 -7.26
CA ASP A 109 6.80 -2.99 -6.79
C ASP A 109 5.74 -2.20 -7.58
N VAL A 110 5.63 -2.46 -8.89
CA VAL A 110 4.55 -1.86 -9.72
C VAL A 110 3.19 -2.37 -9.27
N LYS A 111 3.07 -3.65 -8.91
CA LYS A 111 1.82 -4.22 -8.41
C LYS A 111 1.44 -3.62 -7.06
N ASP A 112 2.40 -3.53 -6.13
CA ASP A 112 2.20 -2.97 -4.80
C ASP A 112 1.80 -1.50 -4.88
N ARG A 113 2.53 -0.70 -5.67
CA ARG A 113 2.17 0.69 -5.93
C ARG A 113 0.74 0.86 -6.48
N ASN A 114 0.31 -0.04 -7.37
CA ASN A 114 -1.04 0.01 -7.92
C ASN A 114 -2.09 -0.39 -6.88
N GLN A 115 -1.75 -1.29 -5.96
CA GLN A 115 -2.60 -1.64 -4.83
C GLN A 115 -2.73 -0.45 -3.89
N ASP A 116 -1.63 0.16 -3.44
CA ASP A 116 -1.63 1.36 -2.60
C ASP A 116 -2.47 2.50 -3.19
N ARG A 117 -2.44 2.64 -4.51
CA ARG A 117 -3.28 3.64 -5.19
C ARG A 117 -4.76 3.37 -5.03
N ARG A 118 -5.18 2.10 -5.06
CA ARG A 118 -6.58 1.69 -4.86
C ARG A 118 -6.99 1.90 -3.41
N ASP A 119 -6.13 1.50 -2.48
CA ASP A 119 -6.36 1.63 -1.04
C ASP A 119 -6.50 3.11 -0.65
N ILE A 120 -5.58 3.98 -1.11
CA ILE A 120 -5.68 5.44 -0.93
C ILE A 120 -7.02 5.99 -1.47
N HIS A 121 -7.49 5.48 -2.61
CA HIS A 121 -8.75 5.94 -3.17
C HIS A 121 -9.95 5.52 -2.32
N GLN A 122 -9.95 4.29 -1.83
CA GLN A 122 -10.98 3.72 -0.99
C GLN A 122 -11.03 4.43 0.37
N ASP A 123 -9.89 4.59 1.03
CA ASP A 123 -9.77 5.28 2.32
C ASP A 123 -10.24 6.74 2.25
N ARG A 124 -9.89 7.43 1.15
CA ARG A 124 -10.38 8.79 0.93
C ARG A 124 -11.88 8.86 0.71
N LYS A 125 -12.50 7.81 0.17
CA LYS A 125 -13.95 7.70 0.03
C LYS A 125 -14.59 7.48 1.39
N GLY A 126 -14.07 6.56 2.19
CA GLY A 126 -14.45 6.33 3.59
C GLY A 126 -14.39 7.61 4.40
N LEU A 127 -13.23 8.27 4.44
CA LEU A 127 -13.04 9.56 5.11
C LEU A 127 -14.06 10.64 4.77
N ARG A 128 -14.53 10.66 3.51
CA ARG A 128 -15.57 11.62 3.11
C ARG A 128 -16.93 11.24 3.67
N GLN A 129 -17.22 9.95 3.75
CA GLN A 129 -18.46 9.44 4.31
C GLN A 129 -18.50 9.69 5.82
N ASP A 130 -17.50 9.26 6.57
CA ASP A 130 -17.42 9.46 8.03
C ASP A 130 -17.55 10.93 8.44
N ARG A 131 -16.98 11.83 7.62
CA ARG A 131 -17.14 13.26 7.84
C ARG A 131 -18.59 13.75 7.62
N ARG A 132 -19.33 13.14 6.69
CA ARG A 132 -20.75 13.47 6.46
C ARG A 132 -21.58 12.94 7.62
N ASP A 133 -21.36 11.70 8.01
CA ASP A 133 -22.09 11.03 9.07
C ASP A 133 -21.90 11.78 10.39
N ARG A 134 -20.65 12.10 10.72
CA ARG A 134 -20.33 12.95 11.88
C ARG A 134 -21.02 14.31 11.86
N ARG A 135 -21.13 14.97 10.69
CA ARG A 135 -21.86 16.26 10.59
C ARG A 135 -23.34 16.11 10.85
N GLN A 136 -23.94 15.02 10.34
CA GLN A 136 -25.34 14.72 10.58
C GLN A 136 -25.61 14.44 12.06
N ASP A 137 -24.71 13.69 12.71
CA ASP A 137 -24.86 13.38 14.14
C ASP A 137 -24.66 14.59 15.04
N VAL A 138 -23.76 15.49 14.67
CA VAL A 138 -23.63 16.79 15.36
C VAL A 138 -24.89 17.65 15.16
N ALA A 139 -25.45 17.69 13.93
CA ALA A 139 -26.68 18.48 13.64
C ALA A 139 -27.92 17.95 14.36
N LYS A 140 -28.02 16.63 14.58
CA LYS A 140 -29.11 16.04 15.37
C LYS A 140 -29.04 16.38 16.86
N LYS A 141 -27.88 16.84 17.33
CA LYS A 141 -27.64 17.19 18.74
C LYS A 141 -27.90 18.67 19.04
N SER A 142 -27.92 19.51 18.01
CA SER A 142 -28.23 20.95 18.11
C SER A 142 -29.71 21.20 18.10
#